data_0de530d77d463977211ff8fd8aa4f0bf
#
_entry.id   0de530d77d463977211ff8fd8aa4f0bf
#
_cell.length_a   1.000
_cell.length_b   1.000
_cell.length_c   1.000
_cell.angle_alpha   90.00
_cell.angle_beta   90.00
_cell.angle_gamma   90.00
#
_symmetry.space_group_name_H-M   'P 1'
#
loop_
_entity.id
_entity.type
_entity.pdbx_description
1 polymer ?
#
loop_
_entity_poly.entity_id
_entity_poly.type
_entity_poly.pdbx_seq_one_letter_code
_entity_poly.pdbx_strand_id
1 'polypeptide(L)'
;MPSYRLHYFPESGNSYKLALMLTLCGETFEPVWTDFGGGVTRTAEWRRSVNEMGEIPVLEVDGKRLTQTAPILLQLAEQYGRFGGKTPEEKFELLRWLFWDNHKLTGYMATYRYYRTFTPAPDPHVQKHFRRRLDDFLGILEQHMKRNSFAIGERPSIADISMMAYLHYPADETGYDFATSHPAVSAWLGRIAKLPGWQSAYDLLPGKRLTHYAREGGRI
;
A
#
# COMPACT_ATOMS: atom_id res chain seq x y z
N MET A 1 -10.63 -2.86 24.20
CA MET A 1 -10.06 -2.41 22.92
C MET A 1 -10.46 -3.44 21.88
N PRO A 2 -10.75 -3.06 20.63
CA PRO A 2 -11.09 -4.02 19.59
C PRO A 2 -9.90 -4.98 19.34
N SER A 3 -10.22 -6.23 18.98
CA SER A 3 -9.22 -7.23 18.61
C SER A 3 -9.06 -7.21 17.09
N TYR A 4 -7.83 -6.94 16.63
CA TYR A 4 -7.50 -6.88 15.20
C TYR A 4 -6.71 -8.11 14.78
N ARG A 5 -7.11 -8.76 13.67
CA ARG A 5 -6.32 -9.79 12.97
C ARG A 5 -6.20 -9.39 11.50
N LEU A 6 -4.99 -9.36 10.98
CA LEU A 6 -4.72 -8.91 9.61
C LEU A 6 -4.20 -10.08 8.77
N HIS A 7 -4.99 -10.53 7.79
CA HIS A 7 -4.54 -11.46 6.76
C HIS A 7 -3.70 -10.70 5.74
N TYR A 8 -2.46 -11.15 5.51
CA TYR A 8 -1.49 -10.43 4.71
C TYR A 8 -0.44 -11.35 4.06
N PHE A 9 0.33 -10.78 3.15
CA PHE A 9 1.67 -11.27 2.80
C PHE A 9 2.65 -10.10 2.74
N PRO A 10 3.97 -10.30 2.99
CA PRO A 10 4.92 -9.22 3.24
C PRO A 10 5.04 -8.19 2.11
N GLU A 11 4.92 -8.62 0.85
CA GLU A 11 5.05 -7.76 -0.34
C GLU A 11 3.77 -6.97 -0.66
N SER A 12 2.69 -7.15 0.11
CA SER A 12 1.43 -6.44 -0.13
C SER A 12 1.46 -5.03 0.44
N GLY A 13 1.62 -4.02 -0.42
CA GLY A 13 1.45 -2.63 -0.01
C GLY A 13 0.05 -2.33 0.51
N ASN A 14 -0.99 -3.01 0.00
CA ASN A 14 -2.33 -2.89 0.54
C ASN A 14 -2.44 -3.42 1.97
N SER A 15 -1.76 -4.53 2.31
CA SER A 15 -1.68 -4.98 3.70
C SER A 15 -0.90 -4.00 4.57
N TYR A 16 0.18 -3.42 4.02
CA TYR A 16 0.97 -2.42 4.71
C TYR A 16 0.17 -1.16 5.05
N LYS A 17 -0.75 -0.70 4.17
CA LYS A 17 -1.66 0.43 4.47
C LYS A 17 -2.38 0.22 5.80
N LEU A 18 -2.95 -0.97 6.01
CA LEU A 18 -3.73 -1.26 7.21
C LEU A 18 -2.86 -1.49 8.45
N ALA A 19 -1.75 -2.24 8.30
CA ALA A 19 -0.79 -2.45 9.36
C ALA A 19 -0.24 -1.12 9.89
N LEU A 20 0.20 -0.24 8.97
CA LEU A 20 0.72 1.08 9.33
C LEU A 20 -0.36 1.96 9.98
N MET A 21 -1.58 1.99 9.43
CA MET A 21 -2.68 2.78 10.02
C MET A 21 -2.95 2.38 11.46
N LEU A 22 -3.05 1.07 11.76
CA LEU A 22 -3.24 0.56 13.12
C LEU A 22 -2.07 1.00 14.03
N THR A 23 -0.84 0.78 13.60
CA THR A 23 0.35 1.14 14.39
C THR A 23 0.44 2.65 14.65
N LEU A 24 0.15 3.49 13.65
CA LEU A 24 0.09 4.95 13.83
C LEU A 24 -1.04 5.38 14.77
N CYS A 25 -2.09 4.60 14.90
CA CYS A 25 -3.15 4.83 15.89
C CYS A 25 -2.81 4.29 17.28
N GLY A 26 -1.66 3.61 17.45
CA GLY A 26 -1.24 3.01 18.72
C GLY A 26 -1.84 1.63 18.98
N GLU A 27 -2.42 1.02 17.95
CA GLU A 27 -3.03 -0.30 18.05
C GLU A 27 -2.05 -1.41 17.66
N THR A 28 -2.29 -2.58 18.22
CA THR A 28 -1.63 -3.84 17.84
C THR A 28 -2.59 -4.72 17.04
N PHE A 29 -2.05 -5.64 16.26
CA PHE A 29 -2.83 -6.62 15.53
C PHE A 29 -2.13 -7.99 15.54
N GLU A 30 -2.90 -9.05 15.45
CA GLU A 30 -2.41 -10.40 15.20
C GLU A 30 -2.11 -10.55 13.70
N PRO A 31 -0.84 -10.79 13.30
CA PRO A 31 -0.51 -11.00 11.90
C PRO A 31 -0.89 -12.43 11.46
N VAL A 32 -1.71 -12.55 10.41
CA VAL A 32 -2.12 -13.83 9.83
C VAL A 32 -1.50 -13.96 8.44
N TRP A 33 -0.31 -14.56 8.38
CA TRP A 33 0.38 -14.77 7.11
C TRP A 33 -0.45 -15.64 6.17
N THR A 34 -0.53 -15.26 4.90
CA THR A 34 -1.34 -15.92 3.88
C THR A 34 -0.48 -16.28 2.68
N ASP A 35 -0.53 -17.53 2.24
CA ASP A 35 0.24 -18.03 1.09
C ASP A 35 -0.31 -17.48 -0.25
N PHE A 36 -0.09 -16.19 -0.47
CA PHE A 36 -0.50 -15.53 -1.72
C PHE A 36 0.23 -16.13 -2.93
N GLY A 37 1.54 -16.40 -2.80
CA GLY A 37 2.36 -17.00 -3.85
C GLY A 37 1.88 -18.39 -4.25
N GLY A 38 1.49 -19.21 -3.30
CA GLY A 38 0.88 -20.53 -3.51
C GLY A 38 -0.56 -20.46 -4.02
N GLY A 39 -1.15 -19.26 -4.12
CA GLY A 39 -2.46 -19.06 -4.74
C GLY A 39 -3.66 -19.36 -3.84
N VAL A 40 -3.47 -19.44 -2.51
CA VAL A 40 -4.57 -19.77 -1.57
C VAL A 40 -5.76 -18.84 -1.71
N THR A 41 -5.54 -17.55 -2.00
CA THR A 41 -6.61 -16.56 -2.16
C THR A 41 -7.51 -16.82 -3.38
N ARG A 42 -7.02 -17.59 -4.35
CA ARG A 42 -7.77 -17.96 -5.58
C ARG A 42 -8.63 -19.21 -5.41
N THR A 43 -8.47 -19.94 -4.30
CA THR A 43 -9.24 -21.17 -4.05
C THR A 43 -10.71 -20.87 -3.75
N ALA A 44 -11.59 -21.81 -4.09
CA ALA A 44 -13.01 -21.73 -3.77
C ALA A 44 -13.24 -21.67 -2.25
N GLU A 45 -12.37 -22.35 -1.47
CA GLU A 45 -12.45 -22.34 0.00
C GLU A 45 -12.20 -20.94 0.55
N TRP A 46 -11.11 -20.26 0.13
CA TRP A 46 -10.82 -18.89 0.55
C TRP A 46 -11.97 -17.93 0.21
N ARG A 47 -12.47 -18.01 -1.03
CA ARG A 47 -13.57 -17.14 -1.49
C ARG A 47 -14.85 -17.35 -0.67
N ARG A 48 -15.13 -18.56 -0.29
CA ARG A 48 -16.33 -18.88 0.51
C ARG A 48 -16.16 -18.49 1.99
N SER A 49 -14.96 -18.70 2.55
CA SER A 49 -14.76 -18.65 4.00
C SER A 49 -14.04 -17.40 4.49
N VAL A 50 -13.34 -16.64 3.63
CA VAL A 50 -12.54 -15.48 4.05
C VAL A 50 -12.91 -14.21 3.28
N ASN A 51 -12.79 -14.22 1.94
CA ASN A 51 -13.09 -13.05 1.10
C ASN A 51 -13.54 -13.51 -0.28
N GLU A 52 -14.80 -13.27 -0.63
CA GLU A 52 -15.41 -13.62 -1.91
C GLU A 52 -14.66 -13.08 -3.14
N MET A 53 -14.01 -11.91 -3.00
CA MET A 53 -13.21 -11.28 -4.06
C MET A 53 -11.89 -12.01 -4.31
N GLY A 54 -11.45 -12.91 -3.42
CA GLY A 54 -10.18 -13.64 -3.58
C GLY A 54 -8.95 -12.77 -3.40
N GLU A 55 -9.03 -11.75 -2.57
CA GLU A 55 -8.01 -10.72 -2.40
C GLU A 55 -7.50 -10.63 -0.96
N ILE A 56 -6.36 -9.96 -0.79
CA ILE A 56 -5.72 -9.56 0.46
C ILE A 56 -5.43 -8.04 0.38
N PRO A 57 -5.49 -7.32 1.53
CA PRO A 57 -5.70 -7.78 2.90
C PRO A 57 -7.17 -8.05 3.25
N VAL A 58 -7.35 -8.81 4.34
CA VAL A 58 -8.60 -8.88 5.09
C VAL A 58 -8.30 -8.48 6.53
N LEU A 59 -9.03 -7.51 7.06
CA LEU A 59 -8.94 -7.10 8.45
C LEU A 59 -10.12 -7.68 9.23
N GLU A 60 -9.85 -8.54 10.21
CA GLU A 60 -10.86 -8.98 11.16
C GLU A 60 -10.88 -8.03 12.36
N VAL A 61 -12.07 -7.54 12.71
CA VAL A 61 -12.32 -6.68 13.86
C VAL A 61 -13.41 -7.32 14.69
N ASP A 62 -13.07 -7.79 15.88
CA ASP A 62 -14.00 -8.50 16.77
C ASP A 62 -14.77 -9.63 16.04
N GLY A 63 -14.07 -10.38 15.19
CA GLY A 63 -14.62 -11.49 14.40
C GLY A 63 -15.35 -11.08 13.11
N LYS A 64 -15.57 -9.79 12.86
CA LYS A 64 -16.13 -9.29 11.60
C LYS A 64 -15.01 -9.05 10.58
N ARG A 65 -15.16 -9.58 9.38
CA ARG A 65 -14.20 -9.39 8.28
C ARG A 65 -14.53 -8.16 7.47
N LEU A 66 -13.48 -7.35 7.26
CA LEU A 66 -13.53 -6.15 6.43
C LEU A 66 -12.57 -6.33 5.26
N THR A 67 -13.01 -5.92 4.08
CA THR A 67 -12.25 -6.01 2.82
C THR A 67 -12.19 -4.64 2.15
N GLN A 68 -11.26 -4.46 1.21
CA GLN A 68 -10.96 -3.19 0.53
C GLN A 68 -10.33 -2.13 1.45
N THR A 69 -9.09 -1.78 1.16
CA THR A 69 -8.28 -0.92 2.05
C THR A 69 -8.85 0.48 2.24
N ALA A 70 -9.40 1.10 1.19
CA ALA A 70 -9.89 2.48 1.31
C ALA A 70 -11.09 2.61 2.26
N PRO A 71 -12.17 1.77 2.18
CA PRO A 71 -13.23 1.78 3.18
C PRO A 71 -12.75 1.47 4.59
N ILE A 72 -11.79 0.53 4.74
CA ILE A 72 -11.23 0.20 6.07
C ILE A 72 -10.46 1.39 6.64
N LEU A 73 -9.63 2.06 5.84
CA LEU A 73 -8.90 3.26 6.26
C LEU A 73 -9.86 4.39 6.69
N LEU A 74 -10.95 4.59 5.95
CA LEU A 74 -12.00 5.57 6.32
C LEU A 74 -12.63 5.23 7.66
N GLN A 75 -13.01 3.97 7.87
CA GLN A 75 -13.60 3.51 9.13
C GLN A 75 -12.63 3.68 10.31
N LEU A 76 -11.35 3.29 10.13
CA LEU A 76 -10.33 3.47 11.17
C LEU A 76 -10.05 4.96 11.46
N ALA A 77 -10.01 5.80 10.42
CA ALA A 77 -9.82 7.24 10.61
C ALA A 77 -10.96 7.89 11.41
N GLU A 78 -12.20 7.48 11.16
CA GLU A 78 -13.37 7.91 11.92
C GLU A 78 -13.32 7.38 13.36
N GLN A 79 -13.06 6.10 13.54
CA GLN A 79 -13.01 5.44 14.85
C GLN A 79 -11.99 6.08 15.79
N TYR A 80 -10.79 6.42 15.27
CA TYR A 80 -9.72 6.99 16.09
C TYR A 80 -9.69 8.52 16.06
N GLY A 81 -10.50 9.18 15.25
CA GLY A 81 -10.47 10.64 15.08
C GLY A 81 -9.12 11.14 14.52
N ARG A 82 -8.38 10.30 13.80
CA ARG A 82 -7.03 10.57 13.29
C ARG A 82 -6.95 10.33 11.78
N PHE A 83 -6.12 11.11 11.10
CA PHE A 83 -5.83 10.98 9.66
C PHE A 83 -7.04 11.19 8.72
N GLY A 84 -8.21 11.56 9.25
CA GLY A 84 -9.41 11.87 8.45
C GLY A 84 -9.46 13.33 7.99
N GLY A 85 -10.42 13.63 7.11
CA GLY A 85 -10.80 15.01 6.74
C GLY A 85 -11.63 15.67 7.85
N LYS A 86 -11.34 16.93 8.19
CA LYS A 86 -12.04 17.69 9.24
C LYS A 86 -13.24 18.47 8.71
N THR A 87 -13.16 18.97 7.48
CA THR A 87 -14.25 19.71 6.83
C THR A 87 -14.87 18.90 5.69
N PRO A 88 -16.06 19.27 5.19
CA PRO A 88 -16.64 18.63 4.00
C PRO A 88 -15.68 18.67 2.79
N GLU A 89 -14.98 19.79 2.58
CA GLU A 89 -14.02 19.98 1.48
C GLU A 89 -12.83 19.04 1.64
N GLU A 90 -12.25 18.94 2.85
CA GLU A 90 -11.16 17.99 3.13
C GLU A 90 -11.62 16.54 2.94
N LYS A 91 -12.84 16.19 3.35
CA LYS A 91 -13.41 14.84 3.14
C LYS A 91 -13.57 14.52 1.66
N PHE A 92 -14.00 15.50 0.85
CA PHE A 92 -14.08 15.34 -0.60
C PHE A 92 -12.69 15.13 -1.22
N GLU A 93 -11.71 15.97 -0.88
CA GLU A 93 -10.34 15.84 -1.36
C GLU A 93 -9.69 14.50 -0.95
N LEU A 94 -9.97 14.05 0.27
CA LEU A 94 -9.51 12.75 0.77
C LEU A 94 -10.04 11.61 -0.11
N LEU A 95 -11.35 11.60 -0.40
CA LEU A 95 -11.95 10.61 -1.28
C LEU A 95 -11.39 10.72 -2.70
N ARG A 96 -11.19 11.93 -3.23
CA ARG A 96 -10.61 12.15 -4.55
C ARG A 96 -9.21 11.51 -4.66
N TRP A 97 -8.36 11.68 -3.65
CA TRP A 97 -7.03 11.06 -3.63
C TRP A 97 -7.09 9.55 -3.42
N LEU A 98 -7.97 9.03 -2.57
CA LEU A 98 -8.14 7.58 -2.37
C LEU A 98 -8.62 6.88 -3.66
N PHE A 99 -9.58 7.45 -4.39
CA PHE A 99 -10.04 6.90 -5.66
C PHE A 99 -8.96 6.99 -6.74
N TRP A 100 -8.23 8.11 -6.79
CA TRP A 100 -7.11 8.25 -7.72
C TRP A 100 -6.00 7.25 -7.43
N ASP A 101 -5.61 7.09 -6.17
CA ASP A 101 -4.61 6.10 -5.75
C ASP A 101 -5.02 4.70 -6.16
N ASN A 102 -6.22 4.27 -5.76
CA ASN A 102 -6.69 2.92 -6.02
C ASN A 102 -6.77 2.59 -7.52
N HIS A 103 -7.22 3.54 -8.34
CA HIS A 103 -7.35 3.36 -9.78
C HIS A 103 -6.03 3.55 -10.54
N LYS A 104 -5.16 4.46 -10.11
CA LYS A 104 -3.94 4.85 -10.84
C LYS A 104 -2.67 4.39 -10.12
N LEU A 105 -2.27 5.07 -9.05
CA LEU A 105 -0.95 4.88 -8.46
C LEU A 105 -0.77 3.47 -7.91
N THR A 106 -1.58 3.07 -6.94
CA THR A 106 -1.52 1.73 -6.33
C THR A 106 -1.77 0.62 -7.36
N GLY A 107 -2.79 0.75 -8.20
CA GLY A 107 -3.12 -0.28 -9.19
C GLY A 107 -1.96 -0.57 -10.15
N TYR A 108 -1.30 0.46 -10.64
CA TYR A 108 -0.16 0.31 -11.54
C TYR A 108 1.15 -0.03 -10.81
N MET A 109 1.42 0.59 -9.65
CA MET A 109 2.67 0.33 -8.92
C MET A 109 2.71 -1.10 -8.34
N ALA A 110 1.60 -1.57 -7.79
CA ALA A 110 1.50 -2.95 -7.30
C ALA A 110 1.75 -3.96 -8.43
N THR A 111 1.09 -3.76 -9.58
CA THR A 111 1.22 -4.65 -10.75
C THR A 111 2.61 -4.58 -11.36
N TYR A 112 3.16 -3.39 -11.56
CA TYR A 112 4.50 -3.20 -12.11
C TYR A 112 5.58 -3.84 -11.23
N ARG A 113 5.54 -3.55 -9.91
CA ARG A 113 6.47 -4.11 -8.94
C ARG A 113 6.38 -5.63 -8.90
N TYR A 114 5.17 -6.20 -8.85
CA TYR A 114 4.96 -7.65 -8.85
C TYR A 114 5.50 -8.27 -10.13
N TYR A 115 5.12 -7.73 -11.27
CA TYR A 115 5.52 -8.25 -12.58
C TYR A 115 7.04 -8.18 -12.79
N ARG A 116 7.65 -7.04 -12.45
CA ARG A 116 9.09 -6.80 -12.59
C ARG A 116 9.94 -7.69 -11.67
N THR A 117 9.48 -7.90 -10.44
CA THR A 117 10.32 -8.40 -9.34
C THR A 117 10.04 -9.86 -9.00
N PHE A 118 8.77 -10.25 -9.00
CA PHE A 118 8.30 -11.54 -8.51
C PHE A 118 7.74 -12.46 -9.62
N THR A 119 7.86 -12.06 -10.88
CA THR A 119 7.48 -12.89 -12.02
C THR A 119 8.74 -13.42 -12.71
N PRO A 120 8.87 -14.73 -12.98
CA PRO A 120 9.97 -15.26 -13.77
C PRO A 120 9.88 -14.73 -15.22
N ALA A 121 11.02 -14.34 -15.80
CA ALA A 121 11.15 -13.89 -17.20
C ALA A 121 10.05 -12.89 -17.65
N PRO A 122 9.92 -11.72 -16.99
CA PRO A 122 8.88 -10.75 -17.33
C PRO A 122 9.14 -10.13 -18.71
N ASP A 123 8.09 -9.97 -19.53
CA ASP A 123 8.19 -9.34 -20.86
C ASP A 123 8.60 -7.86 -20.74
N PRO A 124 9.69 -7.43 -21.39
CA PRO A 124 10.17 -6.04 -21.33
C PRO A 124 9.16 -5.01 -21.88
N HIS A 125 8.34 -5.38 -22.87
CA HIS A 125 7.34 -4.47 -23.44
C HIS A 125 6.23 -4.19 -22.45
N VAL A 126 5.78 -5.20 -21.70
CA VAL A 126 4.80 -5.06 -20.61
C VAL A 126 5.38 -4.20 -19.49
N GLN A 127 6.63 -4.45 -19.07
CA GLN A 127 7.31 -3.61 -18.08
C GLN A 127 7.38 -2.15 -18.52
N LYS A 128 7.79 -1.91 -19.78
CA LYS A 128 7.89 -0.55 -20.35
C LYS A 128 6.53 0.15 -20.38
N HIS A 129 5.45 -0.58 -20.70
CA HIS A 129 4.10 -0.02 -20.68
C HIS A 129 3.71 0.46 -19.27
N PHE A 130 3.86 -0.39 -18.25
CA PHE A 130 3.55 -0.02 -16.87
C PHE A 130 4.43 1.13 -16.38
N ARG A 131 5.74 1.07 -16.68
CA ARG A 131 6.69 2.13 -16.28
C ARG A 131 6.28 3.50 -16.81
N ARG A 132 5.96 3.60 -18.10
CA ARG A 132 5.51 4.86 -18.70
C ARG A 132 4.25 5.42 -18.02
N ARG A 133 3.28 4.55 -17.70
CA ARG A 133 2.06 5.00 -16.99
C ARG A 133 2.37 5.47 -15.58
N LEU A 134 3.29 4.80 -14.91
CA LEU A 134 3.73 5.20 -13.57
C LEU A 134 4.49 6.52 -13.59
N ASP A 135 5.35 6.75 -14.57
CA ASP A 135 6.06 8.02 -14.72
C ASP A 135 5.07 9.19 -14.86
N ASP A 136 3.95 9.01 -15.60
CA ASP A 136 2.87 10.00 -15.69
C ASP A 136 2.23 10.26 -14.31
N PHE A 137 1.89 9.22 -13.56
CA PHE A 137 1.22 9.34 -12.25
C PHE A 137 2.15 9.89 -11.17
N LEU A 138 3.39 9.44 -11.15
CA LEU A 138 4.41 9.96 -10.24
C LEU A 138 4.73 11.43 -10.55
N GLY A 139 4.71 11.83 -11.83
CA GLY A 139 4.82 13.23 -12.23
C GLY A 139 3.69 14.10 -11.65
N ILE A 140 2.45 13.62 -11.64
CA ILE A 140 1.31 14.31 -11.00
C ILE A 140 1.55 14.46 -9.49
N LEU A 141 1.94 13.36 -8.84
CA LEU A 141 2.22 13.36 -7.40
C LEU A 141 3.41 14.28 -7.05
N GLU A 142 4.48 14.24 -7.84
CA GLU A 142 5.66 15.12 -7.69
C GLU A 142 5.27 16.60 -7.74
N GLN A 143 4.44 17.00 -8.71
CA GLN A 143 3.99 18.39 -8.83
C GLN A 143 3.07 18.81 -7.67
N HIS A 144 2.27 17.88 -7.15
CA HIS A 144 1.45 18.12 -5.98
C HIS A 144 2.31 18.32 -4.73
N MET A 145 3.27 17.42 -4.48
CA MET A 145 4.14 17.45 -3.29
C MET A 145 5.18 18.59 -3.31
N LYS A 146 5.45 19.22 -4.44
CA LYS A 146 6.22 20.48 -4.49
C LYS A 146 5.52 21.64 -3.81
N ARG A 147 4.19 21.60 -3.68
CA ARG A 147 3.36 22.71 -3.18
C ARG A 147 2.68 22.38 -1.86
N ASN A 148 2.69 21.12 -1.44
CA ASN A 148 1.97 20.64 -0.27
C ASN A 148 2.86 19.75 0.58
N SER A 149 2.72 19.86 1.89
CA SER A 149 3.43 18.98 2.83
C SER A 149 2.87 17.54 2.79
N PHE A 150 1.55 17.40 2.60
CA PHE A 150 0.82 16.13 2.53
C PHE A 150 -0.28 16.19 1.46
N ALA A 151 -0.94 15.09 1.21
CA ALA A 151 -2.01 14.99 0.21
C ALA A 151 -3.11 16.04 0.42
N ILE A 152 -3.41 16.36 1.68
CA ILE A 152 -4.43 17.35 2.07
C ILE A 152 -3.80 18.34 3.05
N GLY A 153 -3.19 19.41 2.51
CA GLY A 153 -2.63 20.50 3.34
C GLY A 153 -1.39 20.09 4.15
N GLU A 154 -1.38 20.47 5.43
CA GLU A 154 -0.17 20.43 6.27
C GLU A 154 -0.08 19.25 7.23
N ARG A 155 -1.02 18.32 7.18
CA ARG A 155 -1.08 17.18 8.10
C ARG A 155 -1.30 15.86 7.36
N PRO A 156 -0.72 14.74 7.85
CA PRO A 156 -0.91 13.45 7.22
C PRO A 156 -2.37 13.00 7.31
N SER A 157 -2.82 12.32 6.26
CA SER A 157 -4.16 11.74 6.13
C SER A 157 -4.09 10.28 5.66
N ILE A 158 -5.22 9.60 5.66
CA ILE A 158 -5.31 8.25 5.09
C ILE A 158 -5.04 8.24 3.57
N ALA A 159 -5.16 9.38 2.89
CA ALA A 159 -4.73 9.49 1.50
C ALA A 159 -3.21 9.34 1.37
N ASP A 160 -2.45 9.94 2.30
CA ASP A 160 -0.99 9.78 2.35
C ASP A 160 -0.60 8.33 2.68
N ILE A 161 -1.24 7.72 3.70
CA ILE A 161 -1.02 6.32 4.08
C ILE A 161 -1.33 5.38 2.91
N SER A 162 -2.37 5.68 2.12
CA SER A 162 -2.72 4.88 0.95
C SER A 162 -1.68 5.01 -0.16
N MET A 163 -1.36 6.21 -0.60
CA MET A 163 -0.48 6.45 -1.75
C MET A 163 0.97 6.02 -1.50
N MET A 164 1.48 6.19 -0.27
CA MET A 164 2.88 5.89 0.04
C MET A 164 3.21 4.40 0.11
N ALA A 165 2.22 3.55 0.35
CA ALA A 165 2.45 2.18 0.81
C ALA A 165 3.31 1.33 -0.14
N TYR A 166 3.10 1.41 -1.45
CA TYR A 166 3.94 0.72 -2.42
C TYR A 166 5.23 1.46 -2.76
N LEU A 167 5.35 2.76 -2.43
CA LEU A 167 6.53 3.58 -2.74
C LEU A 167 7.64 3.41 -1.70
N HIS A 168 7.32 2.94 -0.49
CA HIS A 168 8.29 2.66 0.58
C HIS A 168 9.02 1.31 0.46
N TYR A 169 8.67 0.48 -0.52
CA TYR A 169 9.44 -0.73 -0.77
C TYR A 169 10.80 -0.42 -1.39
N PRO A 170 11.79 -1.34 -1.27
CA PRO A 170 13.15 -1.12 -1.78
C PRO A 170 13.20 -0.72 -3.26
N ALA A 171 14.18 0.12 -3.64
CA ALA A 171 14.32 0.64 -5.00
C ALA A 171 14.55 -0.48 -6.05
N ASP A 172 15.21 -1.56 -5.67
CA ASP A 172 15.40 -2.73 -6.55
C ASP A 172 14.08 -3.50 -6.82
N GLU A 173 13.10 -3.36 -5.93
CA GLU A 173 11.75 -3.90 -6.16
C GLU A 173 10.85 -2.90 -6.91
N THR A 174 10.83 -1.63 -6.49
CA THR A 174 9.99 -0.59 -7.11
C THR A 174 10.50 -0.15 -8.48
N GLY A 175 11.79 -0.31 -8.74
CA GLY A 175 12.44 0.20 -9.95
C GLY A 175 12.62 1.72 -9.98
N TYR A 176 12.45 2.40 -8.82
CA TYR A 176 12.58 3.85 -8.68
C TYR A 176 13.57 4.22 -7.58
N ASP A 177 14.52 5.07 -7.90
CA ASP A 177 15.23 5.92 -6.96
C ASP A 177 14.49 7.25 -6.89
N PHE A 178 13.58 7.38 -5.91
CA PHE A 178 12.76 8.57 -5.75
C PHE A 178 13.59 9.81 -5.39
N ALA A 179 14.71 9.66 -4.68
CA ALA A 179 15.57 10.79 -4.35
C ALA A 179 16.09 11.49 -5.61
N THR A 180 16.44 10.72 -6.63
CA THR A 180 16.92 11.25 -7.91
C THR A 180 15.77 11.62 -8.85
N SER A 181 14.77 10.75 -8.99
CA SER A 181 13.74 10.89 -10.03
C SER A 181 12.57 11.80 -9.64
N HIS A 182 12.17 11.81 -8.36
CA HIS A 182 11.00 12.51 -7.83
C HIS A 182 11.29 13.06 -6.42
N PRO A 183 12.14 14.10 -6.31
CA PRO A 183 12.65 14.58 -5.02
C PRO A 183 11.57 15.11 -4.07
N ALA A 184 10.47 15.68 -4.57
CA ALA A 184 9.37 16.11 -3.70
C ALA A 184 8.56 14.92 -3.15
N VAL A 185 8.37 13.86 -3.96
CA VAL A 185 7.81 12.59 -3.48
C VAL A 185 8.74 11.97 -2.43
N SER A 186 10.06 11.93 -2.67
CA SER A 186 11.04 11.42 -1.70
C SER A 186 10.98 12.18 -0.38
N ALA A 187 10.92 13.53 -0.43
CA ALA A 187 10.79 14.35 0.77
C ALA A 187 9.48 14.10 1.52
N TRP A 188 8.38 13.90 0.81
CA TRP A 188 7.09 13.54 1.39
C TRP A 188 7.13 12.16 2.05
N LEU A 189 7.69 11.14 1.39
CA LEU A 189 7.91 9.81 1.98
C LEU A 189 8.74 9.92 3.28
N GLY A 190 9.79 10.74 3.27
CA GLY A 190 10.62 11.02 4.44
C GLY A 190 9.86 11.71 5.59
N ARG A 191 8.85 12.55 5.29
CA ARG A 191 7.97 13.13 6.33
C ARG A 191 7.08 12.06 6.97
N ILE A 192 6.52 11.16 6.17
CA ILE A 192 5.70 10.06 6.68
C ILE A 192 6.53 9.11 7.54
N ALA A 193 7.76 8.79 7.12
CA ALA A 193 8.67 7.93 7.88
C ALA A 193 9.11 8.50 9.24
N LYS A 194 8.86 9.78 9.49
CA LYS A 194 9.10 10.43 10.80
C LYS A 194 7.89 10.44 11.72
N LEU A 195 6.75 9.93 11.29
CA LEU A 195 5.56 9.86 12.15
C LEU A 195 5.81 8.91 13.32
N PRO A 196 5.41 9.28 14.55
CA PRO A 196 5.51 8.40 15.71
C PRO A 196 4.77 7.08 15.47
N GLY A 197 5.47 5.96 15.65
CA GLY A 197 4.94 4.62 15.40
C GLY A 197 5.13 4.12 13.96
N TRP A 198 5.76 4.90 13.06
CA TRP A 198 6.08 4.41 11.72
C TRP A 198 7.09 3.25 11.78
N GLN A 199 6.84 2.25 10.96
CA GLN A 199 7.76 1.13 10.70
C GLN A 199 7.70 0.75 9.23
N SER A 200 8.78 0.14 8.70
CA SER A 200 8.79 -0.29 7.30
C SER A 200 7.80 -1.45 7.05
N ALA A 201 7.44 -1.68 5.80
CA ALA A 201 6.52 -2.75 5.44
C ALA A 201 7.03 -4.12 5.90
N TYR A 202 8.32 -4.37 5.73
CA TYR A 202 8.92 -5.66 6.06
C TYR A 202 9.16 -5.87 7.56
N ASP A 203 9.21 -4.80 8.34
CA ASP A 203 9.26 -4.87 9.81
C ASP A 203 7.86 -5.15 10.40
N LEU A 204 6.82 -4.53 9.82
CA LEU A 204 5.42 -4.72 10.26
C LEU A 204 4.80 -6.03 9.77
N LEU A 205 5.24 -6.54 8.62
CA LEU A 205 4.65 -7.70 7.96
C LEU A 205 5.69 -8.82 7.80
N PRO A 206 6.05 -9.53 8.88
CA PRO A 206 7.02 -10.62 8.84
C PRO A 206 6.46 -11.83 8.10
N GLY A 207 7.32 -12.77 7.69
CA GLY A 207 6.90 -14.05 7.13
C GLY A 207 7.66 -14.43 5.86
N LYS A 208 7.22 -15.52 5.24
CA LYS A 208 7.83 -16.03 4.02
C LYS A 208 7.64 -15.03 2.87
N ARG A 209 8.74 -14.71 2.23
CA ARG A 209 8.80 -13.77 1.10
C ARG A 209 8.54 -14.49 -0.22
N LEU A 210 8.05 -13.74 -1.20
CA LEU A 210 8.01 -14.19 -2.58
C LEU A 210 9.42 -14.31 -3.16
N THR A 211 9.61 -15.19 -4.15
CA THR A 211 10.88 -15.31 -4.86
C THR A 211 11.20 -14.03 -5.62
N HIS A 212 12.39 -13.48 -5.38
CA HIS A 212 12.84 -12.21 -5.98
C HIS A 212 13.64 -12.47 -7.25
N TYR A 213 12.98 -12.77 -8.36
CA TYR A 213 13.63 -13.14 -9.62
C TYR A 213 14.58 -12.07 -10.18
N ALA A 214 14.29 -10.79 -9.93
CA ALA A 214 15.18 -9.71 -10.38
C ALA A 214 16.59 -9.74 -9.73
N ARG A 215 16.72 -10.26 -8.48
CA ARG A 215 18.01 -10.44 -7.80
C ARG A 215 18.74 -11.71 -8.24
N GLU A 216 17.99 -12.76 -8.54
CA GLU A 216 18.55 -14.05 -8.93
C GLU A 216 19.10 -14.07 -10.36
N GLY A 217 19.09 -12.91 -11.04
CA GLY A 217 19.74 -12.72 -12.35
C GLY A 217 19.09 -13.47 -13.49
N GLY A 218 17.78 -13.70 -13.42
CA GLY A 218 17.00 -14.21 -14.56
C GLY A 218 17.58 -15.46 -15.25
N ARG A 219 18.30 -16.32 -14.53
CA ARG A 219 18.80 -17.58 -15.10
C ARG A 219 17.63 -18.56 -15.16
N ILE A 220 17.08 -18.70 -16.35
CA ILE A 220 16.33 -19.86 -16.79
C ILE A 220 17.35 -20.82 -17.42
#